data_6da25c9d972db344ccd6ae18fe408625
#
_entry.id   6da25c9d972db344ccd6ae18fe408625
#
_cell.length_a   1.000
_cell.length_b   1.000
_cell.length_c   1.000
_cell.angle_alpha   90.00
_cell.angle_beta   90.00
_cell.angle_gamma   90.00
#
_symmetry.space_group_name_H-M   'P 1'
#
loop_
_entity.id
_entity.type
_entity.pdbx_description
1 polymer ?
#
loop_
_entity_poly.entity_id
_entity_poly.type
_entity_poly.pdbx_seq_one_letter_code
_entity_poly.pdbx_strand_id
1 'polypeptide(L)'
;MKPLFPGLPVKMLALFLLVLVIPLKAAISKEKSHIRTLVIVSHPYPERSVMIKGLQQAAESVDGVTVRNLETLYGFDTRKINGDEERRITRQNDRIVFIFPTHWFNITAMMKAYMNDTWGSVGPDLWKGKEMLIVTTAAGDDSTYGKNGRTGTELADVFTPMKASALHAGMTWLPPLVFQGVRTSQLPEYQRQLIERLTK
;
A
#
# COMPACT_ATOMS: atom_id res chain seq x y z
N MET A 1 -73.90 -61.93 28.05
CA MET A 1 -74.11 -60.73 27.24
C MET A 1 -72.81 -60.37 26.56
N LYS A 2 -72.79 -60.45 25.24
CA LYS A 2 -71.64 -60.06 24.42
C LYS A 2 -71.70 -58.56 24.17
N PRO A 3 -70.57 -57.88 24.06
CA PRO A 3 -70.50 -56.71 23.20
C PRO A 3 -69.70 -57.03 21.94
N LEU A 4 -70.38 -56.72 20.88
CA LEU A 4 -69.78 -56.52 19.53
C LEU A 4 -68.85 -55.29 19.56
N PHE A 5 -67.72 -55.43 18.85
CA PHE A 5 -67.30 -54.58 17.77
C PHE A 5 -65.90 -55.02 17.29
N PRO A 6 -65.72 -55.26 16.02
CA PRO A 6 -64.40 -55.62 15.49
C PRO A 6 -63.51 -54.36 15.27
N GLY A 7 -62.27 -54.46 15.73
CA GLY A 7 -61.29 -53.37 15.55
C GLY A 7 -60.82 -53.26 14.13
N LEU A 8 -60.83 -52.04 13.62
CA LEU A 8 -60.18 -51.65 12.37
C LEU A 8 -58.63 -51.66 12.56
N PRO A 9 -57.88 -52.14 11.59
CA PRO A 9 -56.41 -52.00 11.62
C PRO A 9 -56.04 -50.57 11.23
N VAL A 10 -55.48 -49.86 12.18
CA VAL A 10 -54.85 -48.56 11.94
C VAL A 10 -53.55 -48.79 11.16
N LYS A 11 -53.58 -48.57 9.86
CA LYS A 11 -52.36 -48.44 9.08
C LYS A 11 -51.69 -47.14 9.49
N MET A 12 -50.67 -47.24 10.31
CA MET A 12 -49.75 -46.16 10.62
C MET A 12 -49.02 -45.76 9.34
N LEU A 13 -49.44 -44.67 8.73
CA LEU A 13 -48.75 -44.00 7.66
C LEU A 13 -47.58 -43.20 8.27
N ALA A 14 -46.43 -43.82 8.33
CA ALA A 14 -45.21 -43.14 8.73
C ALA A 14 -44.78 -42.18 7.59
N LEU A 15 -45.17 -40.94 7.72
CA LEU A 15 -44.68 -39.86 6.84
C LEU A 15 -43.22 -39.55 7.20
N PHE A 16 -42.29 -40.16 6.48
CA PHE A 16 -40.90 -39.81 6.56
C PHE A 16 -40.75 -38.40 5.97
N LEU A 17 -40.68 -37.41 6.85
CA LEU A 17 -40.24 -36.07 6.49
C LEU A 17 -38.73 -36.15 6.26
N LEU A 18 -38.35 -36.33 4.99
CA LEU A 18 -36.96 -36.23 4.57
C LEU A 18 -36.58 -34.75 4.65
N VAL A 19 -36.06 -34.30 5.80
CA VAL A 19 -35.46 -32.99 5.93
C VAL A 19 -34.17 -33.03 5.14
N LEU A 20 -34.22 -32.48 3.93
CA LEU A 20 -33.04 -32.23 3.09
C LEU A 20 -32.21 -31.17 3.80
N VAL A 21 -31.27 -31.57 4.65
CA VAL A 21 -30.23 -30.69 5.16
C VAL A 21 -29.31 -30.39 4.01
N ILE A 22 -29.65 -29.34 3.25
CA ILE A 22 -28.72 -28.72 2.30
C ILE A 22 -27.63 -28.10 3.19
N PRO A 23 -26.37 -28.56 3.11
CA PRO A 23 -25.30 -27.82 3.77
C PRO A 23 -25.24 -26.46 3.07
N LEU A 24 -25.73 -25.43 3.73
CA LEU A 24 -25.47 -24.07 3.38
C LEU A 24 -23.94 -23.89 3.54
N LYS A 25 -23.18 -24.29 2.52
CA LYS A 25 -21.83 -23.79 2.34
C LYS A 25 -22.00 -22.29 2.23
N ALA A 26 -21.93 -21.61 3.37
CA ALA A 26 -21.69 -20.21 3.40
C ALA A 26 -20.46 -20.00 2.53
N ALA A 27 -20.67 -19.53 1.31
CA ALA A 27 -19.63 -18.93 0.53
C ALA A 27 -19.17 -17.74 1.39
N ILE A 28 -18.20 -17.99 2.26
CA ILE A 28 -17.38 -16.93 2.83
C ILE A 28 -16.69 -16.40 1.60
N SER A 29 -17.33 -15.40 0.95
CA SER A 29 -16.64 -14.51 0.06
C SER A 29 -15.50 -14.00 0.93
N LYS A 30 -14.29 -14.42 0.62
CA LYS A 30 -13.08 -13.86 1.21
C LYS A 30 -13.15 -12.39 0.79
N GLU A 31 -13.76 -11.59 1.63
CA GLU A 31 -13.77 -10.14 1.48
C GLU A 31 -12.31 -9.79 1.30
N LYS A 32 -11.96 -9.32 0.10
CA LYS A 32 -10.59 -8.99 -0.25
C LYS A 32 -10.19 -7.94 0.78
N SER A 33 -9.45 -8.36 1.81
CA SER A 33 -9.08 -7.46 2.90
C SER A 33 -8.41 -6.26 2.24
N HIS A 34 -9.02 -5.12 2.38
CA HIS A 34 -8.53 -3.89 1.77
C HIS A 34 -7.17 -3.60 2.40
N ILE A 35 -6.10 -3.63 1.60
CA ILE A 35 -4.74 -3.37 2.06
C ILE A 35 -4.69 -1.92 2.54
N ARG A 36 -4.49 -1.72 3.84
CA ARG A 36 -4.33 -0.39 4.42
C ARG A 36 -2.96 0.14 4.03
N THR A 37 -2.94 1.28 3.38
CA THR A 37 -1.73 1.84 2.80
C THR A 37 -1.38 3.17 3.46
N LEU A 38 -0.15 3.29 3.96
CA LEU A 38 0.44 4.54 4.40
C LEU A 38 1.31 5.10 3.29
N VAL A 39 0.98 6.29 2.82
CA VAL A 39 1.74 7.04 1.81
C VAL A 39 2.52 8.16 2.49
N ILE A 40 3.83 8.12 2.42
CA ILE A 40 4.74 9.15 2.90
C ILE A 40 5.19 9.99 1.71
N VAL A 41 4.87 11.27 1.73
CA VAL A 41 5.20 12.21 0.66
C VAL A 41 6.27 13.17 1.15
N SER A 42 7.26 13.46 0.32
CA SER A 42 8.26 14.49 0.60
C SER A 42 8.70 15.21 -0.68
N HIS A 43 8.83 16.52 -0.62
CA HIS A 43 9.38 17.34 -1.70
C HIS A 43 10.12 18.55 -1.14
N PRO A 44 11.40 18.78 -1.51
CA PRO A 44 12.20 19.87 -0.94
C PRO A 44 11.71 21.26 -1.34
N TYR A 45 10.83 21.35 -2.35
CA TYR A 45 10.23 22.62 -2.84
C TYR A 45 8.73 22.39 -3.12
N PRO A 46 7.89 22.16 -2.09
CA PRO A 46 6.50 21.68 -2.27
C PRO A 46 5.65 22.67 -3.09
N GLU A 47 5.88 23.97 -2.99
CA GLU A 47 5.15 24.99 -3.76
C GLU A 47 5.44 24.97 -5.27
N ARG A 48 6.56 24.39 -5.69
CA ARG A 48 6.95 24.23 -7.10
C ARG A 48 6.60 22.85 -7.65
N SER A 49 6.11 21.97 -6.81
CA SER A 49 5.89 20.57 -7.16
C SER A 49 4.53 20.34 -7.82
N VAL A 50 4.50 20.31 -9.13
CA VAL A 50 3.30 19.89 -9.86
C VAL A 50 3.13 18.36 -9.79
N MET A 51 4.21 17.62 -10.06
CA MET A 51 4.16 16.16 -10.15
C MET A 51 3.85 15.51 -8.81
N ILE A 52 4.64 15.79 -7.78
CA ILE A 52 4.46 15.15 -6.47
C ILE A 52 3.14 15.57 -5.83
N LYS A 53 2.74 16.84 -5.97
CA LYS A 53 1.43 17.32 -5.52
C LYS A 53 0.27 16.56 -6.21
N GLY A 54 0.36 16.38 -7.54
CA GLY A 54 -0.64 15.63 -8.28
C GLY A 54 -0.69 14.14 -7.90
N LEU A 55 0.46 13.50 -7.69
CA LEU A 55 0.54 12.13 -7.21
C LEU A 55 -0.01 11.99 -5.78
N GLN A 56 0.27 12.96 -4.90
CA GLN A 56 -0.32 13.01 -3.57
C GLN A 56 -1.86 13.07 -3.65
N GLN A 57 -2.41 13.96 -4.46
CA GLN A 57 -3.86 14.07 -4.66
C GLN A 57 -4.49 12.77 -5.17
N ALA A 58 -3.80 12.08 -6.09
CA ALA A 58 -4.24 10.77 -6.57
C ALA A 58 -4.24 9.72 -5.44
N ALA A 59 -3.21 9.71 -4.59
CA ALA A 59 -3.18 8.80 -3.44
C ALA A 59 -4.29 9.10 -2.42
N GLU A 60 -4.57 10.38 -2.15
CA GLU A 60 -5.64 10.84 -1.25
C GLU A 60 -7.04 10.44 -1.74
N SER A 61 -7.21 10.18 -3.03
CA SER A 61 -8.50 9.75 -3.61
C SER A 61 -8.79 8.26 -3.47
N VAL A 62 -7.85 7.47 -2.96
CA VAL A 62 -7.99 6.00 -2.83
C VAL A 62 -8.43 5.63 -1.43
N ASP A 63 -9.52 4.87 -1.33
CA ASP A 63 -10.01 4.36 -0.05
C ASP A 63 -8.97 3.48 0.66
N GLY A 64 -8.87 3.61 1.97
CA GLY A 64 -7.92 2.86 2.79
C GLY A 64 -6.48 3.39 2.73
N VAL A 65 -6.26 4.54 2.09
CA VAL A 65 -4.97 5.22 2.02
C VAL A 65 -4.90 6.34 3.05
N THR A 66 -3.85 6.35 3.85
CA THR A 66 -3.47 7.45 4.75
C THR A 66 -2.27 8.16 4.17
N VAL A 67 -2.39 9.46 3.90
CA VAL A 67 -1.28 10.26 3.34
C VAL A 67 -0.65 11.15 4.42
N ARG A 68 0.68 11.16 4.45
CA ARG A 68 1.48 12.01 5.33
C ARG A 68 2.51 12.77 4.51
N ASN A 69 2.32 14.06 4.36
CA ASN A 69 3.29 14.93 3.70
C ASN A 69 4.25 15.50 4.76
N LEU A 70 5.51 15.13 4.67
CA LEU A 70 6.51 15.42 5.70
C LEU A 70 6.77 16.93 5.84
N GLU A 71 6.84 17.67 4.74
CA GLU A 71 7.07 19.11 4.78
C GLU A 71 5.86 19.87 5.32
N THR A 72 4.64 19.38 5.07
CA THR A 72 3.42 19.96 5.65
C THR A 72 3.34 19.71 7.15
N LEU A 73 3.74 18.51 7.61
CA LEU A 73 3.65 18.12 9.02
C LEU A 73 4.79 18.72 9.88
N TYR A 74 6.00 18.73 9.34
CA TYR A 74 7.21 19.04 10.10
C TYR A 74 7.98 20.26 9.61
N GLY A 75 7.50 20.89 8.53
CA GLY A 75 8.25 21.93 7.82
C GLY A 75 9.52 21.33 7.23
N PHE A 76 10.61 22.09 7.26
CA PHE A 76 11.93 21.62 6.85
C PHE A 76 12.85 21.31 8.05
N ASP A 77 12.28 21.19 9.23
CA ASP A 77 13.03 20.89 10.47
C ASP A 77 12.93 19.40 10.80
N THR A 78 13.96 18.65 10.44
CA THR A 78 14.03 17.20 10.68
C THR A 78 13.93 16.83 12.15
N ARG A 79 14.28 17.73 13.08
CA ARG A 79 14.20 17.52 14.53
C ARG A 79 12.76 17.49 15.04
N LYS A 80 11.78 17.97 14.26
CA LYS A 80 10.37 17.94 14.61
C LYS A 80 9.69 16.62 14.25
N ILE A 81 10.36 15.73 13.54
CA ILE A 81 9.79 14.43 13.19
C ILE A 81 9.47 13.66 14.49
N ASN A 82 8.20 13.34 14.67
CA ASN A 82 7.74 12.57 15.81
C ASN A 82 7.78 11.08 15.47
N GLY A 83 8.93 10.46 15.70
CA GLY A 83 9.15 9.04 15.37
C GLY A 83 8.16 8.09 16.06
N ASP A 84 7.70 8.39 17.30
CA ASP A 84 6.72 7.54 18.00
C ASP A 84 5.35 7.58 17.34
N GLU A 85 4.90 8.77 16.94
CA GLU A 85 3.64 8.94 16.23
C GLU A 85 3.70 8.27 14.86
N GLU A 86 4.78 8.45 14.10
CA GLU A 86 4.97 7.82 12.80
C GLU A 86 4.99 6.29 12.91
N ARG A 87 5.64 5.74 13.94
CA ARG A 87 5.61 4.30 14.22
C ARG A 87 4.21 3.80 14.57
N ARG A 88 3.46 4.59 15.38
CA ARG A 88 2.07 4.24 15.72
C ARG A 88 1.19 4.14 14.48
N ILE A 89 1.32 5.10 13.55
CA ILE A 89 0.59 5.11 12.28
C ILE A 89 1.05 3.96 11.39
N THR A 90 2.35 3.72 11.30
CA THR A 90 2.91 2.61 10.52
C THR A 90 2.35 1.25 10.96
N ARG A 91 2.15 1.02 12.26
CA ARG A 91 1.57 -0.25 12.76
C ARG A 91 0.18 -0.52 12.22
N GLN A 92 -0.58 0.50 11.91
CA GLN A 92 -1.96 0.40 11.43
C GLN A 92 -2.07 0.09 9.94
N ASN A 93 -0.95 0.05 9.21
CA ASN A 93 -0.93 -0.11 7.76
C ASN A 93 -0.15 -1.36 7.35
N ASP A 94 -0.54 -1.93 6.23
CA ASP A 94 0.01 -3.18 5.69
C ASP A 94 1.02 -2.91 4.59
N ARG A 95 0.89 -1.76 3.91
CA ARG A 95 1.78 -1.28 2.84
C ARG A 95 2.27 0.13 3.15
N ILE A 96 3.57 0.36 2.90
CA ILE A 96 4.20 1.67 3.03
C ILE A 96 4.67 2.12 1.65
N VAL A 97 4.22 3.28 1.23
CA VAL A 97 4.54 3.87 -0.07
C VAL A 97 5.29 5.18 0.15
N PHE A 98 6.42 5.34 -0.51
CA PHE A 98 7.21 6.57 -0.47
C PHE A 98 7.09 7.30 -1.80
N ILE A 99 6.58 8.55 -1.79
CA ILE A 99 6.43 9.39 -2.98
C ILE A 99 7.36 10.59 -2.87
N PHE A 100 8.30 10.72 -3.80
CA PHE A 100 9.29 11.81 -3.79
C PHE A 100 9.90 12.05 -5.18
N PRO A 101 10.46 13.23 -5.44
CA PRO A 101 11.27 13.46 -6.63
C PRO A 101 12.68 12.91 -6.44
N THR A 102 13.25 12.34 -7.48
CA THR A 102 14.67 11.99 -7.50
C THR A 102 15.50 13.27 -7.67
N HIS A 103 16.24 13.64 -6.64
CA HIS A 103 17.20 14.72 -6.69
C HIS A 103 18.61 14.19 -6.51
N TRP A 104 19.50 14.48 -7.46
CA TRP A 104 20.90 13.99 -7.41
C TRP A 104 20.98 12.51 -7.11
N PHE A 105 20.15 11.71 -7.82
CA PHE A 105 20.12 10.25 -7.69
C PHE A 105 19.82 9.75 -6.28
N ASN A 106 18.99 10.51 -5.52
CA ASN A 106 18.69 10.17 -4.13
C ASN A 106 17.28 10.58 -3.73
N ILE A 107 16.84 10.10 -2.56
CA ILE A 107 15.64 10.54 -1.86
C ILE A 107 15.83 11.94 -1.27
N THR A 108 14.75 12.57 -0.84
CA THR A 108 14.80 13.88 -0.19
C THR A 108 15.41 13.79 1.22
N ALA A 109 15.98 14.90 1.71
CA ALA A 109 16.57 14.96 3.04
C ALA A 109 15.55 14.65 4.15
N MET A 110 14.33 15.20 4.05
CA MET A 110 13.25 14.92 4.99
C MET A 110 12.84 13.45 4.98
N MET A 111 12.77 12.81 3.80
CA MET A 111 12.48 11.39 3.68
C MET A 111 13.55 10.54 4.35
N LYS A 112 14.83 10.92 4.19
CA LYS A 112 15.93 10.20 4.83
C LYS A 112 15.90 10.36 6.35
N ALA A 113 15.64 11.57 6.84
CA ALA A 113 15.48 11.81 8.27
C ALA A 113 14.29 11.02 8.84
N TYR A 114 13.14 11.05 8.16
CA TYR A 114 11.98 10.24 8.52
C TYR A 114 12.34 8.75 8.67
N MET A 115 13.02 8.19 7.69
CA MET A 115 13.46 6.79 7.78
C MET A 115 14.38 6.54 8.98
N ASN A 116 15.34 7.43 9.23
CA ASN A 116 16.25 7.27 10.38
C ASN A 116 15.48 7.30 11.70
N ASP A 117 14.56 8.25 11.89
CA ASP A 117 13.83 8.42 13.15
C ASP A 117 12.75 7.37 13.37
N THR A 118 12.14 6.91 12.28
CA THR A 118 11.03 5.94 12.34
C THR A 118 11.56 4.50 12.37
N TRP A 119 12.66 4.21 11.66
CA TRP A 119 13.19 2.85 11.46
C TRP A 119 14.36 2.51 12.39
N GLY A 120 15.13 3.49 12.81
CA GLY A 120 16.48 3.30 13.34
C GLY A 120 16.60 2.54 14.66
N SER A 121 15.55 2.49 15.50
CA SER A 121 15.62 1.88 16.83
C SER A 121 14.55 0.82 17.10
N VAL A 122 13.76 0.49 16.11
CA VAL A 122 12.63 -0.43 16.27
C VAL A 122 13.02 -1.78 15.70
N GLY A 123 12.80 -2.81 16.48
CA GLY A 123 13.03 -4.17 16.03
C GLY A 123 12.19 -4.53 14.80
N PRO A 124 12.43 -5.68 14.17
CA PRO A 124 11.81 -6.08 12.92
C PRO A 124 10.28 -6.19 12.99
N ASP A 125 9.71 -6.24 14.18
CA ASP A 125 8.27 -6.46 14.39
C ASP A 125 7.39 -5.33 13.84
N LEU A 126 7.92 -4.11 13.68
CA LEU A 126 7.15 -3.01 13.09
C LEU A 126 6.97 -3.17 11.56
N TRP A 127 7.99 -3.70 10.89
CA TRP A 127 8.12 -3.70 9.43
C TRP A 127 7.87 -5.05 8.80
N LYS A 128 8.19 -6.11 9.54
CA LYS A 128 8.12 -7.49 9.05
C LYS A 128 6.74 -7.82 8.48
N GLY A 129 6.74 -8.34 7.26
CA GLY A 129 5.54 -8.75 6.56
C GLY A 129 4.77 -7.62 5.86
N LYS A 130 5.17 -6.35 6.06
CA LYS A 130 4.59 -5.24 5.30
C LYS A 130 5.18 -5.15 3.89
N GLU A 131 4.46 -4.51 2.98
CA GLU A 131 4.95 -4.19 1.65
C GLU A 131 5.61 -2.81 1.62
N MET A 132 6.64 -2.65 0.82
CA MET A 132 7.26 -1.36 0.52
C MET A 132 7.22 -1.09 -0.97
N LEU A 133 6.68 0.07 -1.35
CA LEU A 133 6.67 0.62 -2.70
C LEU A 133 7.33 1.98 -2.70
N ILE A 134 8.19 2.25 -3.68
CA ILE A 134 8.60 3.62 -3.98
C ILE A 134 7.95 4.11 -5.27
N VAL A 135 7.60 5.38 -5.28
CA VAL A 135 7.06 6.13 -6.41
C VAL A 135 7.91 7.37 -6.56
N THR A 136 8.59 7.50 -7.68
CA THR A 136 9.48 8.63 -7.87
C THR A 136 9.37 9.25 -9.24
N THR A 137 9.68 10.53 -9.31
CA THR A 137 9.73 11.32 -10.54
C THR A 137 11.14 11.84 -10.77
N ALA A 138 11.59 11.90 -12.01
CA ALA A 138 12.86 12.48 -12.39
C ALA A 138 12.71 13.35 -13.65
N ALA A 139 13.38 14.49 -13.68
CA ALA A 139 13.45 15.33 -14.87
C ALA A 139 14.30 14.70 -15.98
N GLY A 140 15.33 13.93 -15.62
CA GLY A 140 16.13 13.16 -16.57
C GLY A 140 15.31 12.08 -17.25
N ASP A 141 15.54 11.88 -18.51
CA ASP A 141 14.93 10.88 -19.38
C ASP A 141 15.90 9.74 -19.74
N ASP A 142 15.63 9.00 -20.81
CA ASP A 142 16.45 7.89 -21.31
C ASP A 142 17.89 8.31 -21.68
N SER A 143 18.13 9.58 -21.97
CA SER A 143 19.49 10.11 -22.15
C SER A 143 20.27 10.19 -20.84
N THR A 144 19.58 10.18 -19.73
CA THR A 144 20.17 10.19 -18.38
C THR A 144 20.20 8.79 -17.77
N TYR A 145 19.06 8.11 -17.76
CA TYR A 145 18.87 6.80 -17.12
C TYR A 145 18.83 5.67 -18.13
N GLY A 146 19.03 4.45 -17.64
CA GLY A 146 19.04 3.27 -18.46
C GLY A 146 20.44 2.84 -18.86
N LYS A 147 20.53 1.63 -19.40
CA LYS A 147 21.80 1.00 -19.81
C LYS A 147 22.61 1.85 -20.81
N ASN A 148 21.90 2.56 -21.69
CA ASN A 148 22.49 3.43 -22.71
C ASN A 148 22.47 4.91 -22.32
N GLY A 149 21.90 5.26 -21.18
CA GLY A 149 21.93 6.61 -20.65
C GLY A 149 23.32 6.98 -20.11
N ARG A 150 23.59 8.28 -19.96
CA ARG A 150 24.93 8.75 -19.52
C ARG A 150 25.34 8.24 -18.13
N THR A 151 24.39 7.80 -17.30
CA THR A 151 24.67 7.23 -15.96
C THR A 151 24.87 5.71 -16.01
N GLY A 152 24.46 5.03 -17.07
CA GLY A 152 24.51 3.58 -17.18
C GLY A 152 23.63 2.85 -16.13
N THR A 153 22.71 3.57 -15.48
CA THR A 153 21.93 3.08 -14.34
C THR A 153 20.45 3.33 -14.60
N GLU A 154 19.61 2.31 -14.43
CA GLU A 154 18.16 2.46 -14.45
C GLU A 154 17.70 3.31 -13.27
N LEU A 155 16.67 4.15 -13.47
CA LEU A 155 16.14 4.96 -12.38
C LEU A 155 15.67 4.13 -11.18
N ALA A 156 15.11 2.96 -11.43
CA ALA A 156 14.71 2.03 -10.37
C ALA A 156 15.89 1.52 -9.53
N ASP A 157 17.06 1.31 -10.15
CA ASP A 157 18.25 0.78 -9.50
C ASP A 157 18.97 1.82 -8.63
N VAL A 158 18.71 3.10 -8.87
CA VAL A 158 19.18 4.21 -8.00
C VAL A 158 18.73 3.98 -6.54
N PHE A 159 17.60 3.30 -6.34
CA PHE A 159 17.01 3.06 -5.03
C PHE A 159 17.33 1.68 -4.44
N THR A 160 18.36 1.02 -4.92
CA THR A 160 18.89 -0.22 -4.32
C THR A 160 19.13 -0.11 -2.80
N PRO A 161 19.61 1.01 -2.23
CA PRO A 161 19.71 1.15 -0.78
C PRO A 161 18.37 1.08 -0.04
N MET A 162 17.29 1.62 -0.62
CA MET A 162 15.94 1.50 -0.04
C MET A 162 15.44 0.05 -0.12
N LYS A 163 15.69 -0.64 -1.23
CA LYS A 163 15.39 -2.06 -1.36
C LYS A 163 16.13 -2.88 -0.30
N ALA A 164 17.42 -2.62 -0.10
CA ALA A 164 18.20 -3.30 0.93
C ALA A 164 17.62 -3.05 2.33
N SER A 165 17.22 -1.81 2.64
CA SER A 165 16.57 -1.46 3.91
C SER A 165 15.25 -2.21 4.11
N ALA A 166 14.40 -2.27 3.08
CA ALA A 166 13.13 -3.00 3.13
C ALA A 166 13.36 -4.50 3.43
N LEU A 167 14.24 -5.14 2.67
CA LEU A 167 14.54 -6.56 2.84
C LEU A 167 15.18 -6.85 4.21
N HIS A 168 16.09 -5.98 4.67
CA HIS A 168 16.69 -6.09 6.00
C HIS A 168 15.64 -6.00 7.12
N ALA A 169 14.64 -5.15 6.94
CA ALA A 169 13.53 -5.00 7.88
C ALA A 169 12.46 -6.11 7.76
N GLY A 170 12.63 -7.08 6.87
CA GLY A 170 11.67 -8.19 6.65
C GLY A 170 10.42 -7.79 5.87
N MET A 171 10.49 -6.69 5.11
CA MET A 171 9.41 -6.24 4.23
C MET A 171 9.48 -6.94 2.86
N THR A 172 8.35 -6.97 2.17
CA THR A 172 8.28 -7.32 0.75
C THR A 172 8.55 -6.07 -0.08
N TRP A 173 9.61 -6.11 -0.89
CA TRP A 173 9.89 -5.04 -1.85
C TRP A 173 9.03 -5.20 -3.10
N LEU A 174 8.18 -4.21 -3.37
CA LEU A 174 7.40 -4.15 -4.61
C LEU A 174 8.22 -3.48 -5.72
N PRO A 175 8.01 -3.86 -6.99
CA PRO A 175 8.65 -3.18 -8.12
C PRO A 175 8.36 -1.68 -8.07
N PRO A 176 9.38 -0.81 -8.10
CA PRO A 176 9.20 0.63 -8.04
C PRO A 176 8.32 1.17 -9.16
N LEU A 177 7.57 2.23 -8.89
CA LEU A 177 6.89 3.03 -9.91
C LEU A 177 7.74 4.27 -10.18
N VAL A 178 8.40 4.28 -11.33
CA VAL A 178 9.34 5.34 -11.70
C VAL A 178 8.85 6.11 -12.92
N PHE A 179 8.87 7.43 -12.84
CA PHE A 179 8.52 8.33 -13.93
C PHE A 179 9.72 9.20 -14.25
N GLN A 180 10.37 8.94 -15.38
CA GLN A 180 11.52 9.70 -15.87
C GLN A 180 11.14 10.59 -17.06
N GLY A 181 11.88 11.67 -17.27
CA GLY A 181 11.59 12.66 -18.31
C GLY A 181 10.22 13.32 -18.12
N VAL A 182 9.79 13.50 -16.87
CA VAL A 182 8.41 13.89 -16.55
C VAL A 182 7.98 15.21 -17.19
N ARG A 183 6.75 15.24 -17.71
CA ARG A 183 6.10 16.41 -18.29
C ARG A 183 4.72 16.58 -17.67
N THR A 184 4.32 17.82 -17.42
CA THR A 184 3.02 18.14 -16.80
C THR A 184 1.83 17.56 -17.57
N SER A 185 1.92 17.48 -18.90
CA SER A 185 0.87 16.87 -19.74
C SER A 185 0.65 15.38 -19.49
N GLN A 186 1.63 14.68 -18.89
CA GLN A 186 1.56 13.25 -18.58
C GLN A 186 1.06 12.98 -17.17
N LEU A 187 0.85 13.99 -16.34
CA LEU A 187 0.41 13.83 -14.96
C LEU A 187 -0.85 12.96 -14.80
N PRO A 188 -1.91 13.11 -15.62
CA PRO A 188 -3.09 12.26 -15.50
C PRO A 188 -2.80 10.77 -15.66
N GLU A 189 -1.87 10.41 -16.55
CA GLU A 189 -1.45 9.02 -16.74
C GLU A 189 -0.64 8.50 -15.54
N TYR A 190 0.24 9.31 -14.97
CA TYR A 190 0.99 8.94 -13.77
C TYR A 190 0.07 8.74 -12.56
N GLN A 191 -0.94 9.60 -12.42
CA GLN A 191 -1.98 9.45 -11.39
C GLN A 191 -2.76 8.14 -11.58
N ARG A 192 -3.18 7.81 -12.79
CA ARG A 192 -3.87 6.56 -13.10
C ARG A 192 -3.02 5.34 -12.71
N GLN A 193 -1.75 5.32 -13.10
CA GLN A 193 -0.83 4.23 -12.75
C GLN A 193 -0.63 4.09 -11.25
N LEU A 194 -0.53 5.21 -10.53
CA LEU A 194 -0.42 5.19 -9.06
C LEU A 194 -1.69 4.60 -8.42
N ILE A 195 -2.88 5.08 -8.81
CA ILE A 195 -4.16 4.56 -8.31
C ILE A 195 -4.24 3.04 -8.55
N GLU A 196 -3.90 2.57 -9.75
CA GLU A 196 -3.89 1.15 -10.05
C GLU A 196 -2.94 0.35 -9.14
N ARG A 197 -1.80 0.91 -8.78
CA ARG A 197 -0.84 0.27 -7.85
C ARG A 197 -1.32 0.27 -6.41
N LEU A 198 -2.09 1.27 -5.99
CA LEU A 198 -2.62 1.39 -4.63
C LEU A 198 -3.85 0.50 -4.41
N THR A 199 -4.60 0.19 -5.47
CA THR A 199 -5.84 -0.60 -5.40
C THR A 199 -5.64 -2.12 -5.61
N LYS A 200 -4.47 -2.55 -6.01
CA LYS A 200 -4.06 -3.97 -6.13
C LYS A 200 -3.50 -4.50 -4.82
#